data_f30c2ed48fab677270e3392148b964e9
#
_entry.id   f30c2ed48fab677270e3392148b964e9
#
_cell.length_a   1.000
_cell.length_b   1.000
_cell.length_c   1.000
_cell.angle_alpha   90.00
_cell.angle_beta   90.00
_cell.angle_gamma   90.00
#
_symmetry.space_group_name_H-M   'P 1'
#
loop_
_entity.id
_entity.type
_entity.pdbx_description
1 polymer ?
#
loop_
_entity_poly.entity_id
_entity_poly.type
_entity_poly.pdbx_seq_one_letter_code
_entity_poly.pdbx_strand_id
1 'polypeptide(L)'
;MEATADRIEPGRVIGEAFQTYRDHAGALLGGAVIVIGLAAVINGLFATTGSLALVAVGVLISIVAGVLYAGYVVKLVQDVRDGRRDFSVGELFSAAAPYIGTLFLNGLLAGIAITIGFVLIIVPGLILITIWSVIAPSIVVEDRGVIEAFGRSRELVRGNGWNVFGAIVLAFLIVIAVSVVAGLIGSALGDAGRVILQTIANVLTAPIAALVASILFFDLGGGVDAPTSAIEPPAATAEPPAPAA
;
A
#
# COMPACT_ATOMS: atom_id res chain seq x y z
N MET A 1 -20.20 16.26 -26.34
CA MET A 1 -18.89 15.61 -26.27
C MET A 1 -18.85 14.95 -24.90
N GLU A 2 -19.26 13.69 -24.84
CA GLU A 2 -19.07 12.86 -23.63
C GLU A 2 -17.55 12.71 -23.44
N ALA A 3 -17.06 13.22 -22.32
CA ALA A 3 -15.73 12.90 -21.85
C ALA A 3 -15.69 11.38 -21.68
N THR A 4 -15.02 10.70 -22.58
CA THR A 4 -14.63 9.31 -22.41
C THR A 4 -13.80 9.28 -21.12
N ALA A 5 -14.44 8.91 -20.02
CA ALA A 5 -13.73 8.56 -18.79
C ALA A 5 -12.68 7.55 -19.21
N ASP A 6 -11.41 7.94 -19.07
CA ASP A 6 -10.27 7.14 -19.51
C ASP A 6 -10.37 5.80 -18.79
N ARG A 7 -10.72 4.75 -19.58
CA ARG A 7 -10.96 3.43 -19.02
C ARG A 7 -9.66 2.96 -18.41
N ILE A 8 -9.67 2.65 -17.11
CA ILE A 8 -8.52 2.05 -16.44
C ILE A 8 -8.15 0.77 -17.19
N GLU A 9 -6.97 0.75 -17.78
CA GLU A 9 -6.42 -0.43 -18.44
C GLU A 9 -5.50 -1.16 -17.45
N PRO A 10 -5.82 -2.41 -17.06
CA PRO A 10 -5.00 -3.17 -16.10
C PRO A 10 -3.52 -3.24 -16.50
N GLY A 11 -3.24 -3.41 -17.80
CA GLY A 11 -1.87 -3.46 -18.32
C GLY A 11 -1.11 -2.13 -18.14
N ARG A 12 -1.77 -0.99 -18.32
CA ARG A 12 -1.19 0.33 -18.09
C ARG A 12 -0.85 0.54 -16.61
N VAL A 13 -1.76 0.19 -15.71
CA VAL A 13 -1.53 0.30 -14.27
C VAL A 13 -0.31 -0.52 -13.84
N ILE A 14 -0.19 -1.76 -14.33
CA ILE A 14 0.97 -2.61 -14.05
C ILE A 14 2.25 -2.00 -14.66
N GLY A 15 2.18 -1.50 -15.90
CA GLY A 15 3.31 -0.82 -16.54
C GLY A 15 3.80 0.39 -15.76
N GLU A 16 2.88 1.24 -15.28
CA GLU A 16 3.18 2.41 -14.45
C GLU A 16 3.76 1.98 -13.08
N ALA A 17 3.22 0.93 -12.48
CA ALA A 17 3.77 0.37 -11.24
C ALA A 17 5.21 -0.11 -11.41
N PHE A 18 5.52 -0.81 -12.50
CA PHE A 18 6.89 -1.25 -12.80
C PHE A 18 7.83 -0.08 -13.13
N GLN A 19 7.35 0.94 -13.82
CA GLN A 19 8.12 2.14 -14.09
C GLN A 19 8.44 2.87 -12.78
N THR A 20 7.45 3.15 -11.94
CA THR A 20 7.63 3.77 -10.62
C THR A 20 8.55 2.94 -9.73
N TYR A 21 8.39 1.61 -9.75
CA TYR A 21 9.28 0.69 -9.03
C TYR A 21 10.72 0.85 -9.48
N ARG A 22 11.00 0.88 -10.79
CA ARG A 22 12.35 0.97 -11.33
C ARG A 22 12.98 2.34 -11.06
N ASP A 23 12.20 3.40 -11.21
CA ASP A 23 12.67 4.78 -11.04
C ASP A 23 12.97 5.10 -9.56
N HIS A 24 12.26 4.45 -8.62
CA HIS A 24 12.39 4.66 -7.17
C HIS A 24 12.79 3.39 -6.41
N ALA A 25 13.48 2.44 -7.09
CA ALA A 25 13.84 1.14 -6.52
C ALA A 25 14.63 1.28 -5.20
N GLY A 26 15.54 2.26 -5.12
CA GLY A 26 16.35 2.49 -3.92
C GLY A 26 15.50 2.81 -2.68
N ALA A 27 14.53 3.70 -2.80
CA ALA A 27 13.61 4.05 -1.72
C ALA A 27 12.68 2.87 -1.38
N LEU A 28 12.05 2.27 -2.40
CA LEU A 28 11.12 1.15 -2.22
C LEU A 28 11.77 -0.06 -1.58
N LEU A 29 12.91 -0.50 -2.12
CA LEU A 29 13.63 -1.66 -1.57
C LEU A 29 14.29 -1.34 -0.23
N GLY A 30 14.83 -0.13 -0.06
CA GLY A 30 15.38 0.30 1.22
C GLY A 30 14.34 0.23 2.34
N GLY A 31 13.15 0.77 2.11
CA GLY A 31 12.03 0.66 3.04
C GLY A 31 11.57 -0.80 3.27
N ALA A 32 11.49 -1.61 2.21
CA ALA A 32 11.11 -3.02 2.32
C ALA A 32 12.13 -3.84 3.13
N VAL A 33 13.43 -3.66 2.88
CA VAL A 33 14.48 -4.35 3.62
C VAL A 33 14.44 -4.00 5.11
N ILE A 34 14.26 -2.73 5.44
CA ILE A 34 14.18 -2.29 6.84
C ILE A 34 12.96 -2.90 7.52
N VAL A 35 11.77 -2.79 6.94
CA VAL A 35 10.53 -3.16 7.62
C VAL A 35 10.24 -4.64 7.50
N ILE A 36 10.23 -5.16 6.27
CA ILE A 36 9.87 -6.57 6.00
C ILE A 36 11.04 -7.49 6.34
N GLY A 37 12.27 -7.07 6.02
CA GLY A 37 13.47 -7.82 6.35
C GLY A 37 13.65 -7.97 7.86
N LEU A 38 13.47 -6.90 8.64
CA LEU A 38 13.53 -6.97 10.11
C LEU A 38 12.41 -7.86 10.68
N ALA A 39 11.19 -7.72 10.18
CA ALA A 39 10.07 -8.58 10.59
C ALA A 39 10.36 -10.07 10.27
N ALA A 40 10.96 -10.36 9.12
CA ALA A 40 11.34 -11.72 8.74
C ALA A 40 12.39 -12.32 9.68
N VAL A 41 13.40 -11.53 10.07
CA VAL A 41 14.43 -11.96 11.04
C VAL A 41 13.79 -12.27 12.40
N ILE A 42 12.92 -11.38 12.91
CA ILE A 42 12.23 -11.59 14.19
C ILE A 42 11.37 -12.86 14.12
N ASN A 43 10.61 -13.06 13.04
CA ASN A 43 9.80 -14.27 12.85
C ASN A 43 10.66 -15.52 12.79
N GLY A 44 11.78 -15.48 12.09
CA GLY A 44 12.72 -16.60 12.03
C GLY A 44 13.24 -16.97 13.43
N LEU A 45 13.64 -15.99 14.24
CA LEU A 45 14.07 -16.22 15.62
C LEU A 45 12.95 -16.80 16.49
N PHE A 46 11.74 -16.30 16.37
CA PHE A 46 10.60 -16.82 17.15
C PHE A 46 10.22 -18.25 16.73
N ALA A 47 10.32 -18.57 15.45
CA ALA A 47 10.04 -19.92 14.94
C ALA A 47 11.01 -20.97 15.52
N THR A 48 12.27 -20.61 15.81
CA THR A 48 13.24 -21.56 16.41
C THR A 48 12.93 -21.93 17.85
N THR A 49 12.11 -21.15 18.55
CA THR A 49 11.76 -21.39 19.97
C THR A 49 10.75 -22.51 20.16
N GLY A 50 10.00 -22.91 19.12
CA GLY A 50 8.88 -23.84 19.23
C GLY A 50 7.67 -23.30 20.01
N SER A 51 7.70 -22.04 20.45
CA SER A 51 6.61 -21.41 21.22
C SER A 51 5.54 -20.85 20.29
N LEU A 52 4.32 -21.42 20.35
CA LEU A 52 3.18 -20.92 19.58
C LEU A 52 2.85 -19.44 19.89
N ALA A 53 3.03 -19.02 21.15
CA ALA A 53 2.80 -17.64 21.54
C ALA A 53 3.78 -16.69 20.87
N LEU A 54 5.07 -17.04 20.80
CA LEU A 54 6.07 -16.20 20.12
C LEU A 54 5.85 -16.16 18.59
N VAL A 55 5.45 -17.29 18.00
CA VAL A 55 5.07 -17.33 16.58
C VAL A 55 3.87 -16.42 16.32
N ALA A 56 2.85 -16.42 17.17
CA ALA A 56 1.70 -15.52 17.05
C ALA A 56 2.10 -14.03 17.16
N VAL A 57 3.00 -13.69 18.09
CA VAL A 57 3.58 -12.34 18.18
C VAL A 57 4.33 -11.96 16.91
N GLY A 58 5.12 -12.87 16.36
CA GLY A 58 5.82 -12.66 15.10
C GLY A 58 4.88 -12.38 13.93
N VAL A 59 3.76 -13.10 13.84
CA VAL A 59 2.71 -12.83 12.84
C VAL A 59 2.15 -11.42 13.00
N LEU A 60 1.82 -11.00 14.22
CA LEU A 60 1.35 -9.64 14.48
C LEU A 60 2.37 -8.57 14.07
N ILE A 61 3.65 -8.79 14.37
CA ILE A 61 4.74 -7.91 13.93
C ILE A 61 4.77 -7.82 12.41
N SER A 62 4.62 -8.93 11.69
CA SER A 62 4.60 -8.94 10.23
C SER A 62 3.39 -8.20 9.65
N ILE A 63 2.22 -8.32 10.27
CA ILE A 63 1.03 -7.57 9.86
C ILE A 63 1.27 -6.06 10.03
N VAL A 64 1.76 -5.63 11.19
CA VAL A 64 2.08 -4.21 11.45
C VAL A 64 3.14 -3.70 10.47
N ALA A 65 4.19 -4.48 10.22
CA ALA A 65 5.23 -4.17 9.26
C ALA A 65 4.65 -3.98 7.83
N GLY A 66 3.78 -4.89 7.40
CA GLY A 66 3.12 -4.80 6.10
C GLY A 66 2.25 -3.55 5.97
N VAL A 67 1.48 -3.23 6.99
CA VAL A 67 0.63 -2.02 7.06
C VAL A 67 1.46 -0.75 7.01
N LEU A 68 2.54 -0.68 7.81
CA LEU A 68 3.46 0.46 7.81
C LEU A 68 4.11 0.64 6.44
N TYR A 69 4.54 -0.47 5.83
CA TYR A 69 5.15 -0.43 4.51
C TYR A 69 4.15 -0.01 3.42
N ALA A 70 2.89 -0.44 3.50
CA ALA A 70 1.85 0.01 2.57
C ALA A 70 1.64 1.53 2.67
N GLY A 71 1.53 2.08 3.88
CA GLY A 71 1.43 3.52 4.10
C GLY A 71 2.65 4.29 3.58
N TYR A 72 3.85 3.76 3.79
CA TYR A 72 5.09 4.29 3.23
C TYR A 72 5.07 4.40 1.71
N VAL A 73 4.65 3.32 1.01
CA VAL A 73 4.56 3.32 -0.46
C VAL A 73 3.51 4.31 -0.96
N VAL A 74 2.36 4.41 -0.27
CA VAL A 74 1.32 5.40 -0.62
C VAL A 74 1.89 6.83 -0.55
N LYS A 75 2.62 7.17 0.52
CA LYS A 75 3.27 8.49 0.64
C LYS A 75 4.29 8.73 -0.44
N LEU A 76 5.09 7.73 -0.78
CA LEU A 76 6.05 7.83 -1.87
C LEU A 76 5.33 8.12 -3.21
N VAL A 77 4.26 7.40 -3.54
CA VAL A 77 3.51 7.63 -4.78
C VAL A 77 2.86 9.01 -4.78
N GLN A 78 2.31 9.45 -3.65
CA GLN A 78 1.78 10.80 -3.50
C GLN A 78 2.85 11.86 -3.80
N ASP A 79 4.00 11.76 -3.15
CA ASP A 79 5.12 12.71 -3.33
C ASP A 79 5.65 12.72 -4.77
N VAL A 80 5.73 11.55 -5.42
CA VAL A 80 6.11 11.44 -6.84
C VAL A 80 5.11 12.19 -7.72
N ARG A 81 3.82 12.06 -7.47
CA ARG A 81 2.77 12.76 -8.23
C ARG A 81 2.78 14.26 -7.97
N ASP A 82 3.15 14.68 -6.77
CA ASP A 82 3.33 16.10 -6.40
C ASP A 82 4.64 16.69 -6.93
N GLY A 83 5.45 15.91 -7.67
CA GLY A 83 6.69 16.35 -8.33
C GLY A 83 7.89 16.42 -7.40
N ARG A 84 7.83 15.93 -6.18
CA ARG A 84 8.97 15.82 -5.26
C ARG A 84 9.90 14.70 -5.72
N ARG A 85 11.20 14.94 -5.66
CA ARG A 85 12.23 13.98 -6.12
C ARG A 85 13.19 13.52 -5.03
N ASP A 86 13.25 14.24 -3.93
CA ASP A 86 14.15 13.94 -2.81
C ASP A 86 13.35 13.26 -1.70
N PHE A 87 13.50 11.96 -1.59
CA PHE A 87 12.85 11.14 -0.57
C PHE A 87 13.88 10.66 0.44
N SER A 88 13.72 11.07 1.70
CA SER A 88 14.38 10.36 2.80
C SER A 88 13.45 9.24 3.28
N VAL A 89 14.01 8.03 3.38
CA VAL A 89 13.27 6.86 3.90
C VAL A 89 12.66 7.16 5.26
N GLY A 90 13.37 7.88 6.13
CA GLY A 90 12.91 8.28 7.46
C GLY A 90 11.72 9.24 7.41
N GLU A 91 11.71 10.21 6.50
CA GLU A 91 10.59 11.17 6.34
C GLU A 91 9.32 10.47 5.88
N LEU A 92 9.42 9.56 4.90
CA LEU A 92 8.28 8.79 4.41
C LEU A 92 7.68 7.91 5.51
N PHE A 93 8.51 7.26 6.35
CA PHE A 93 8.02 6.50 7.51
C PHE A 93 7.38 7.40 8.55
N SER A 94 7.98 8.56 8.85
CA SER A 94 7.40 9.53 9.79
C SER A 94 6.05 10.04 9.30
N ALA A 95 5.89 10.26 7.99
CA ALA A 95 4.64 10.69 7.38
C ALA A 95 3.56 9.59 7.37
N ALA A 96 3.95 8.31 7.30
CA ALA A 96 3.03 7.17 7.35
C ALA A 96 2.66 6.76 8.79
N ALA A 97 3.52 7.05 9.77
CA ALA A 97 3.36 6.60 11.15
C ALA A 97 2.01 6.98 11.80
N PRO A 98 1.44 8.19 11.62
CA PRO A 98 0.15 8.55 12.19
C PRO A 98 -1.01 7.65 11.74
N TYR A 99 -0.91 7.06 10.56
CA TYR A 99 -1.95 6.24 9.95
C TYR A 99 -1.89 4.76 10.33
N ILE A 100 -0.83 4.30 11.02
CA ILE A 100 -0.63 2.88 11.34
C ILE A 100 -1.83 2.29 12.06
N GLY A 101 -2.36 2.98 13.06
CA GLY A 101 -3.51 2.49 13.83
C GLY A 101 -4.77 2.33 12.97
N THR A 102 -5.08 3.32 12.16
CA THR A 102 -6.23 3.32 11.25
C THR A 102 -6.08 2.24 10.17
N LEU A 103 -4.89 2.15 9.56
CA LEU A 103 -4.57 1.14 8.55
C LEU A 103 -4.62 -0.28 9.14
N PHE A 104 -4.09 -0.49 10.34
CA PHE A 104 -4.10 -1.77 11.02
C PHE A 104 -5.53 -2.23 11.33
N LEU A 105 -6.33 -1.35 11.94
CA LEU A 105 -7.72 -1.68 12.29
C LEU A 105 -8.56 -1.93 11.03
N ASN A 106 -8.36 -1.12 9.99
CA ASN A 106 -9.04 -1.31 8.72
C ASN A 106 -8.61 -2.63 8.05
N GLY A 107 -7.31 -2.92 8.01
CA GLY A 107 -6.79 -4.18 7.47
C GLY A 107 -7.32 -5.41 8.22
N LEU A 108 -7.45 -5.30 9.55
CA LEU A 108 -8.04 -6.38 10.37
C LEU A 108 -9.52 -6.60 10.02
N LEU A 109 -10.32 -5.55 9.97
CA LEU A 109 -11.74 -5.63 9.62
C LEU A 109 -11.94 -6.14 8.18
N ALA A 110 -11.17 -5.59 7.24
CA ALA A 110 -11.20 -6.04 5.85
C ALA A 110 -10.79 -7.51 5.74
N GLY A 111 -9.71 -7.91 6.42
CA GLY A 111 -9.21 -9.28 6.42
C GLY A 111 -10.25 -10.28 6.94
N ILE A 112 -10.93 -9.95 8.05
CA ILE A 112 -12.01 -10.78 8.60
C ILE A 112 -13.16 -10.89 7.60
N ALA A 113 -13.63 -9.78 7.06
CA ALA A 113 -14.75 -9.77 6.12
C ALA A 113 -14.43 -10.51 4.82
N ILE A 114 -13.22 -10.33 4.26
CA ILE A 114 -12.75 -11.04 3.07
C ILE A 114 -12.65 -12.55 3.35
N THR A 115 -12.10 -12.94 4.52
CA THR A 115 -12.01 -14.34 4.92
C THR A 115 -13.40 -14.97 5.02
N ILE A 116 -14.35 -14.31 5.67
CA ILE A 116 -15.75 -14.79 5.73
C ILE A 116 -16.32 -14.88 4.31
N GLY A 117 -16.05 -13.90 3.46
CA GLY A 117 -16.48 -13.93 2.06
C GLY A 117 -15.98 -15.16 1.31
N PHE A 118 -14.70 -15.54 1.49
CA PHE A 118 -14.13 -16.74 0.87
C PHE A 118 -14.65 -18.04 1.46
N VAL A 119 -14.91 -18.07 2.77
CA VAL A 119 -15.49 -19.25 3.45
C VAL A 119 -16.92 -19.52 2.97
N LEU A 120 -17.70 -18.46 2.76
CA LEU A 120 -19.06 -18.58 2.25
C LEU A 120 -19.08 -19.06 0.79
N ILE A 121 -18.44 -18.31 -0.09
CA ILE A 121 -18.28 -18.61 -1.53
C ILE A 121 -17.11 -17.78 -2.04
N ILE A 122 -16.31 -18.28 -2.97
CA ILE A 122 -15.13 -17.59 -3.51
C ILE A 122 -15.49 -16.22 -4.10
N VAL A 123 -16.63 -16.11 -4.78
CA VAL A 123 -17.06 -14.88 -5.47
C VAL A 123 -17.22 -13.67 -4.56
N PRO A 124 -17.93 -13.73 -3.41
CA PRO A 124 -17.99 -12.61 -2.47
C PRO A 124 -16.61 -12.15 -1.98
N GLY A 125 -15.68 -13.08 -1.70
CA GLY A 125 -14.32 -12.75 -1.31
C GLY A 125 -13.58 -11.95 -2.38
N LEU A 126 -13.68 -12.35 -3.65
CA LEU A 126 -13.09 -11.63 -4.79
C LEU A 126 -13.71 -10.24 -4.98
N ILE A 127 -15.03 -10.11 -4.80
CA ILE A 127 -15.71 -8.82 -4.87
C ILE A 127 -15.18 -7.89 -3.77
N LEU A 128 -15.08 -8.38 -2.52
CA LEU A 128 -14.58 -7.58 -1.40
C LEU A 128 -13.14 -7.12 -1.61
N ILE A 129 -12.24 -7.99 -2.07
CA ILE A 129 -10.86 -7.61 -2.40
C ILE A 129 -10.86 -6.50 -3.45
N THR A 130 -11.71 -6.60 -4.46
CA THR A 130 -11.77 -5.62 -5.55
C THR A 130 -12.28 -4.27 -5.06
N ILE A 131 -13.42 -4.22 -4.38
CA ILE A 131 -14.04 -2.96 -3.93
C ILE A 131 -13.26 -2.27 -2.81
N TRP A 132 -12.40 -3.00 -2.10
CA TRP A 132 -11.58 -2.50 -0.99
C TRP A 132 -10.10 -2.38 -1.33
N SER A 133 -9.74 -2.49 -2.59
CA SER A 133 -8.35 -2.46 -3.06
C SER A 133 -7.62 -1.14 -2.80
N VAL A 134 -8.35 -0.02 -2.73
CA VAL A 134 -7.78 1.33 -2.58
C VAL A 134 -8.04 1.95 -1.20
N ILE A 135 -8.32 1.11 -0.18
CA ILE A 135 -8.54 1.58 1.21
C ILE A 135 -7.29 2.28 1.77
N ALA A 136 -6.11 1.66 1.62
CA ALA A 136 -4.89 2.22 2.19
C ALA A 136 -4.57 3.63 1.67
N PRO A 137 -4.59 3.90 0.37
CA PRO A 137 -4.42 5.27 -0.12
C PRO A 137 -5.56 6.20 0.31
N SER A 138 -6.81 5.75 0.43
CA SER A 138 -7.91 6.59 0.95
C SER A 138 -7.66 7.06 2.39
N ILE A 139 -7.05 6.22 3.24
CA ILE A 139 -6.68 6.58 4.61
C ILE A 139 -5.51 7.57 4.61
N VAL A 140 -4.45 7.28 3.84
CA VAL A 140 -3.17 8.00 3.93
C VAL A 140 -3.20 9.33 3.19
N VAL A 141 -3.93 9.41 2.06
CA VAL A 141 -3.99 10.61 1.19
C VAL A 141 -5.15 11.52 1.57
N GLU A 142 -6.34 10.94 1.84
CA GLU A 142 -7.56 11.70 2.14
C GLU A 142 -7.86 11.79 3.65
N ASP A 143 -6.99 11.27 4.51
CA ASP A 143 -7.12 11.27 5.99
C ASP A 143 -8.47 10.67 6.47
N ARG A 144 -8.95 9.62 5.79
CA ARG A 144 -10.22 8.97 6.11
C ARG A 144 -10.12 8.09 7.33
N GLY A 145 -11.16 8.13 8.17
CA GLY A 145 -11.33 7.19 9.27
C GLY A 145 -11.57 5.76 8.80
N VAL A 146 -11.49 4.79 9.74
CA VAL A 146 -11.58 3.35 9.44
C VAL A 146 -12.82 3.00 8.61
N ILE A 147 -14.02 3.42 9.06
CA ILE A 147 -15.28 3.07 8.38
C ILE A 147 -15.48 3.87 7.10
N GLU A 148 -15.07 5.12 7.08
CA GLU A 148 -15.19 6.01 5.91
C GLU A 148 -14.35 5.49 4.74
N ALA A 149 -13.16 4.95 5.00
CA ALA A 149 -12.29 4.41 3.98
C ALA A 149 -12.89 3.21 3.22
N PHE A 150 -13.70 2.38 3.88
CA PHE A 150 -14.46 1.31 3.22
C PHE A 150 -15.48 1.88 2.21
N GLY A 151 -16.21 2.91 2.64
CA GLY A 151 -17.17 3.60 1.79
C GLY A 151 -16.50 4.26 0.60
N ARG A 152 -15.43 5.00 0.86
CA ARG A 152 -14.65 5.72 -0.15
C ARG A 152 -14.03 4.79 -1.19
N SER A 153 -13.39 3.69 -0.75
CA SER A 153 -12.83 2.70 -1.65
C SER A 153 -13.90 2.09 -2.57
N ARG A 154 -15.07 1.74 -2.01
CA ARG A 154 -16.19 1.23 -2.80
C ARG A 154 -16.71 2.26 -3.80
N GLU A 155 -16.79 3.52 -3.42
CA GLU A 155 -17.23 4.61 -4.28
C GLU A 155 -16.29 4.79 -5.46
N LEU A 156 -14.99 4.87 -5.22
CA LEU A 156 -13.96 5.03 -6.23
C LEU A 156 -13.95 3.86 -7.23
N VAL A 157 -14.06 2.63 -6.77
CA VAL A 157 -14.04 1.43 -7.63
C VAL A 157 -15.34 1.26 -8.43
N ARG A 158 -16.43 1.93 -8.02
CA ARG A 158 -17.73 1.80 -8.66
C ARG A 158 -17.67 2.19 -10.13
N GLY A 159 -18.15 1.30 -11.00
CA GLY A 159 -18.11 1.48 -12.45
C GLY A 159 -16.85 0.91 -13.14
N ASN A 160 -15.73 0.76 -12.41
CA ASN A 160 -14.47 0.23 -12.93
C ASN A 160 -14.07 -1.13 -12.32
N GLY A 161 -14.99 -1.81 -11.62
CA GLY A 161 -14.68 -3.02 -10.84
C GLY A 161 -13.93 -4.12 -11.64
N TRP A 162 -14.30 -4.38 -12.90
CA TRP A 162 -13.63 -5.38 -13.71
C TRP A 162 -12.19 -5.01 -14.09
N ASN A 163 -11.92 -3.73 -14.34
CA ASN A 163 -10.59 -3.25 -14.67
C ASN A 163 -9.69 -3.25 -13.42
N VAL A 164 -10.24 -2.82 -12.27
CA VAL A 164 -9.56 -2.90 -10.98
C VAL A 164 -9.27 -4.35 -10.62
N PHE A 165 -10.25 -5.25 -10.74
CA PHE A 165 -10.03 -6.69 -10.55
C PHE A 165 -8.93 -7.25 -11.44
N GLY A 166 -8.93 -6.87 -12.73
CA GLY A 166 -7.89 -7.28 -13.68
C GLY A 166 -6.49 -6.83 -13.25
N ALA A 167 -6.34 -5.60 -12.78
CA ALA A 167 -5.06 -5.08 -12.28
C ALA A 167 -4.59 -5.83 -11.02
N ILE A 168 -5.50 -6.12 -10.08
CA ILE A 168 -5.20 -6.88 -8.86
C ILE A 168 -4.78 -8.31 -9.21
N VAL A 169 -5.50 -8.98 -10.12
CA VAL A 169 -5.17 -10.34 -10.56
C VAL A 169 -3.80 -10.37 -11.23
N LEU A 170 -3.48 -9.42 -12.11
CA LEU A 170 -2.16 -9.34 -12.74
C LEU A 170 -1.05 -9.15 -11.69
N ALA A 171 -1.22 -8.22 -10.76
CA ALA A 171 -0.27 -8.02 -9.66
C ALA A 171 -0.08 -9.30 -8.85
N PHE A 172 -1.17 -9.97 -8.49
CA PHE A 172 -1.15 -11.21 -7.74
C PHE A 172 -0.45 -12.35 -8.48
N LEU A 173 -0.68 -12.48 -9.78
CA LEU A 173 0.00 -13.49 -10.62
C LEU A 173 1.51 -13.24 -10.68
N ILE A 174 1.96 -11.98 -10.75
CA ILE A 174 3.38 -11.63 -10.71
C ILE A 174 4.00 -12.04 -9.36
N VAL A 175 3.33 -11.70 -8.25
CA VAL A 175 3.79 -12.06 -6.90
C VAL A 175 3.88 -13.58 -6.74
N ILE A 176 2.85 -14.31 -7.18
CA ILE A 176 2.84 -15.79 -7.14
C ILE A 176 3.99 -16.34 -7.99
N ALA A 177 4.17 -15.88 -9.22
CA ALA A 177 5.21 -16.38 -10.10
C ALA A 177 6.61 -16.23 -9.46
N VAL A 178 6.90 -15.05 -8.90
CA VAL A 178 8.16 -14.80 -8.19
C VAL A 178 8.29 -15.71 -6.96
N SER A 179 7.23 -15.86 -6.17
CA SER A 179 7.23 -16.69 -4.95
C SER A 179 7.42 -18.17 -5.26
N VAL A 180 6.79 -18.68 -6.32
CA VAL A 180 6.95 -20.07 -6.78
C VAL A 180 8.37 -20.33 -7.25
N VAL A 181 8.94 -19.44 -8.07
CA VAL A 181 10.32 -19.56 -8.53
C VAL A 181 11.30 -19.54 -7.36
N ALA A 182 11.14 -18.60 -6.42
CA ALA A 182 11.95 -18.52 -5.23
C ALA A 182 11.82 -19.78 -4.35
N GLY A 183 10.61 -20.30 -4.20
CA GLY A 183 10.35 -21.54 -3.45
C GLY A 183 10.99 -22.76 -4.09
N LEU A 184 10.89 -22.92 -5.41
CA LEU A 184 11.48 -24.04 -6.15
C LEU A 184 13.02 -24.02 -6.07
N ILE A 185 13.64 -22.88 -6.35
CA ILE A 185 15.10 -22.73 -6.27
C ILE A 185 15.56 -22.88 -4.81
N GLY A 186 14.84 -22.26 -3.87
CA GLY A 186 15.16 -22.32 -2.45
C GLY A 186 15.10 -23.73 -1.88
N SER A 187 14.12 -24.54 -2.30
CA SER A 187 14.01 -25.93 -1.84
C SER A 187 15.19 -26.80 -2.29
N ALA A 188 15.80 -26.49 -3.43
CA ALA A 188 17.00 -27.18 -3.91
C ALA A 188 18.26 -26.83 -3.09
N LEU A 189 18.25 -25.70 -2.38
CA LEU A 189 19.35 -25.24 -1.52
C LEU A 189 19.17 -25.62 -0.03
N GLY A 190 18.14 -26.41 0.29
CA GLY A 190 17.78 -26.81 1.64
C GLY A 190 16.97 -25.76 2.40
N ASP A 191 16.64 -26.03 3.68
CA ASP A 191 15.72 -25.19 4.47
C ASP A 191 16.20 -23.74 4.62
N ALA A 192 17.47 -23.53 4.88
CA ALA A 192 18.05 -22.20 4.99
C ALA A 192 17.95 -21.42 3.66
N GLY A 193 18.27 -22.09 2.54
CA GLY A 193 18.16 -21.52 1.21
C GLY A 193 16.75 -21.12 0.87
N ARG A 194 15.76 -21.96 1.24
CA ARG A 194 14.35 -21.67 1.07
C ARG A 194 13.89 -20.43 1.83
N VAL A 195 14.27 -20.31 3.10
CA VAL A 195 13.92 -19.14 3.93
C VAL A 195 14.55 -17.87 3.37
N ILE A 196 15.81 -17.90 2.99
CA ILE A 196 16.52 -16.73 2.44
C ILE A 196 15.88 -16.29 1.12
N LEU A 197 15.70 -17.21 0.15
CA LEU A 197 15.13 -16.84 -1.14
C LEU A 197 13.67 -16.37 -1.03
N GLN A 198 12.90 -16.97 -0.16
CA GLN A 198 11.53 -16.53 0.09
C GLN A 198 11.49 -15.13 0.71
N THR A 199 12.40 -14.82 1.63
CA THR A 199 12.51 -13.47 2.21
C THR A 199 12.90 -12.44 1.15
N ILE A 200 13.87 -12.77 0.30
CA ILE A 200 14.26 -11.90 -0.82
C ILE A 200 13.08 -11.68 -1.77
N ALA A 201 12.35 -12.75 -2.13
CA ALA A 201 11.17 -12.64 -2.99
C ALA A 201 10.09 -11.74 -2.36
N ASN A 202 9.83 -11.87 -1.06
CA ASN A 202 8.87 -11.03 -0.34
C ASN A 202 9.30 -9.55 -0.34
N VAL A 203 10.56 -9.26 -0.10
CA VAL A 203 11.11 -7.88 -0.15
C VAL A 203 10.97 -7.29 -1.56
N LEU A 204 11.27 -8.06 -2.60
CA LEU A 204 11.19 -7.63 -4.00
C LEU A 204 9.74 -7.42 -4.47
N THR A 205 8.80 -8.23 -3.99
CA THR A 205 7.40 -8.16 -4.44
C THR A 205 6.53 -7.26 -3.58
N ALA A 206 6.94 -6.93 -2.37
CA ALA A 206 6.17 -6.10 -1.45
C ALA A 206 5.72 -4.75 -2.03
N PRO A 207 6.55 -4.01 -2.79
CA PRO A 207 6.12 -2.74 -3.38
C PRO A 207 4.98 -2.90 -4.39
N ILE A 208 4.88 -4.04 -5.09
CA ILE A 208 4.01 -4.21 -6.25
C ILE A 208 2.54 -3.97 -5.89
N ALA A 209 2.05 -4.64 -4.84
CA ALA A 209 0.65 -4.52 -4.44
C ALA A 209 0.31 -3.09 -3.95
N ALA A 210 1.21 -2.47 -3.19
CA ALA A 210 1.01 -1.12 -2.68
C ALA A 210 1.09 -0.06 -3.78
N LEU A 211 1.99 -0.22 -4.76
CA LEU A 211 2.08 0.63 -5.95
C LEU A 211 0.79 0.52 -6.78
N VAL A 212 0.35 -0.70 -7.09
CA VAL A 212 -0.88 -0.91 -7.85
C VAL A 212 -2.09 -0.29 -7.16
N ALA A 213 -2.24 -0.49 -5.84
CA ALA A 213 -3.33 0.13 -5.08
C ALA A 213 -3.27 1.66 -5.10
N SER A 214 -2.07 2.24 -4.98
CA SER A 214 -1.87 3.70 -5.00
C SER A 214 -2.16 4.28 -6.39
N ILE A 215 -1.66 3.67 -7.45
CA ILE A 215 -1.89 4.11 -8.82
C ILE A 215 -3.39 4.02 -9.16
N LEU A 216 -4.04 2.90 -8.84
CA LEU A 216 -5.48 2.74 -9.01
C LEU A 216 -6.27 3.82 -8.28
N PHE A 217 -5.89 4.15 -7.05
CA PHE A 217 -6.55 5.19 -6.27
C PHE A 217 -6.56 6.54 -6.99
N PHE A 218 -5.41 6.99 -7.46
CA PHE A 218 -5.30 8.26 -8.18
C PHE A 218 -5.98 8.21 -9.56
N ASP A 219 -5.89 7.09 -10.29
CA ASP A 219 -6.54 6.92 -11.58
C ASP A 219 -8.08 6.88 -11.46
N LEU A 220 -8.59 6.46 -10.30
CA LEU A 220 -10.01 6.48 -9.97
C LEU A 220 -10.49 7.87 -9.47
N GLY A 221 -9.62 8.87 -9.47
CA GLY A 221 -9.93 10.23 -9.03
C GLY A 221 -9.82 10.43 -7.51
N GLY A 222 -9.12 9.55 -6.80
CA GLY A 222 -8.79 9.77 -5.41
C GLY A 222 -7.84 10.94 -5.21
N GLY A 223 -7.89 11.57 -4.04
CA GLY A 223 -7.05 12.73 -3.70
C GLY A 223 -7.58 14.09 -4.20
N VAL A 224 -8.59 14.11 -5.07
CA VAL A 224 -9.17 15.37 -5.58
C VAL A 224 -9.97 16.10 -4.48
N ASP A 225 -10.54 15.35 -3.54
CA ASP A 225 -11.30 15.87 -2.39
C ASP A 225 -10.45 15.97 -1.11
N ALA A 226 -9.12 15.78 -1.20
CA ALA A 226 -8.26 16.02 -0.05
C ALA A 226 -8.47 17.47 0.38
N PRO A 227 -8.77 17.76 1.67
CA PRO A 227 -8.84 19.14 2.13
C PRO A 227 -7.49 19.76 1.80
N THR A 228 -7.50 20.68 0.86
CA THR A 228 -6.36 21.58 0.67
C THR A 228 -6.19 22.22 2.04
N SER A 229 -5.20 21.73 2.80
CA SER A 229 -4.73 22.45 3.98
C SER A 229 -4.29 23.77 3.39
N ALA A 230 -5.18 24.75 3.46
CA ALA A 230 -4.90 26.09 3.03
C ALA A 230 -3.61 26.46 3.75
N ILE A 231 -2.53 26.50 2.99
CA ILE A 231 -1.45 27.39 3.31
C ILE A 231 -2.11 28.76 3.18
N GLU A 232 -2.77 29.15 4.27
CA GLU A 232 -3.24 30.52 4.42
C GLU A 232 -1.98 31.37 4.28
N PRO A 233 -1.85 32.14 3.20
CA PRO A 233 -0.67 32.99 3.09
C PRO A 233 -0.66 33.85 4.35
N PRO A 234 0.50 34.03 5.02
CA PRO A 234 0.57 34.81 6.23
C PRO A 234 -0.15 36.12 5.98
N ALA A 235 -1.17 36.42 6.80
CA ALA A 235 -2.00 37.59 6.70
C ALA A 235 -1.08 38.77 6.45
N ALA A 236 -1.24 39.38 5.29
CA ALA A 236 -0.49 40.60 4.94
C ALA A 236 -0.63 41.54 6.13
N THR A 237 0.47 41.80 6.82
CA THR A 237 0.55 42.75 7.92
C THR A 237 -0.09 44.03 7.43
N ALA A 238 -1.25 44.36 7.97
CA ALA A 238 -1.94 45.59 7.68
C ALA A 238 -0.94 46.76 7.90
N GLU A 239 -0.65 47.47 6.84
CA GLU A 239 0.16 48.65 6.86
C GLU A 239 -0.49 49.68 7.83
N PRO A 240 0.23 50.23 8.81
CA PRO A 240 -0.36 51.16 9.75
C PRO A 240 -0.82 52.41 8.98
N PRO A 241 -1.96 53.03 9.35
CA PRO A 241 -2.47 54.20 8.68
C PRO A 241 -1.47 55.37 8.77
N ALA A 242 -1.24 56.02 7.64
CA ALA A 242 -0.38 57.20 7.54
C ALA A 242 -0.81 58.29 8.53
N PRO A 243 0.12 59.03 9.17
CA PRO A 243 -0.22 60.11 10.07
C PRO A 243 -0.89 61.26 9.29
N ALA A 244 -2.04 61.72 9.81
CA ALA A 244 -2.74 62.88 9.32
C ALA A 244 -1.89 64.14 9.47
N ALA A 245 -1.76 64.93 8.36
CA ALA A 245 -1.11 66.22 8.32
C ALA A 245 -2.05 67.31 8.85
#